data_b5eb6f87c8dcd1819f312dea797077b0
#
_entry.id   b5eb6f87c8dcd1819f312dea797077b0
#
_cell.length_a   1.000
_cell.length_b   1.000
_cell.length_c   1.000
_cell.angle_alpha   90.00
_cell.angle_beta   90.00
_cell.angle_gamma   90.00
#
_symmetry.space_group_name_H-M   'P 1'
#
loop_
_entity.id
_entity.type
_entity.pdbx_description
1 polymer ?
#
loop_
_entity_poly.entity_id
_entity_poly.type
_entity_poly.pdbx_seq_one_letter_code
_entity_poly.pdbx_strand_id
1 'polypeptide(L)'
;MLTAYLAIALTGMAPAAPAPATSTNMTKSGQIGNQSPSFNVVSDNEIIIDGVTYTSWNEVGQSGYFQQTGTRCGTDALVLQTINDAQEIAGTPSDCTFSRTRIEPEYDPSVEKYRIPVVVHIIQRSNGTGAVPDSRVYSQIEVLNEDFQAMAGSLGSPGTNAQIEFYLAEFDPEGNPTTAITRSTNDTWYNDGGAYYNSLAWDTNRYLNIYTNNASGNLGYVPSLPQGGIAGSNSDRVVILHSTFGRNAPLNPFHLGRTVTHEVGHYLGLEHTFSGGCSNGYTSGDLISDTNPESSPTYGCPGSRTSCGSAAPIHNYMDYSDDICMNQFTPEQSNRMRCSLINYRPDLYELAAGPCSPADLVQPYGSLNFLDVSSFIVQFGNQDPAADLNDDGSHNFLDVSQYLSIYGDGCP
;
A
#
# COMPACT_ATOMS: atom_id res chain seq x y z
N MET A 1 -48.55 -50.07 30.48
CA MET A 1 -47.82 -49.31 31.51
C MET A 1 -47.07 -48.21 30.81
N LEU A 2 -47.64 -46.99 30.85
CA LEU A 2 -47.05 -45.81 30.29
C LEU A 2 -46.14 -45.18 31.34
N THR A 3 -44.90 -44.93 31.00
CA THR A 3 -44.00 -44.11 31.82
C THR A 3 -43.70 -42.81 31.06
N ALA A 4 -44.23 -41.71 31.57
CA ALA A 4 -44.03 -40.38 31.05
C ALA A 4 -42.70 -39.81 31.58
N TYR A 5 -41.84 -39.31 30.68
CA TYR A 5 -40.66 -38.54 31.05
C TYR A 5 -41.00 -37.05 31.00
N LEU A 6 -40.88 -36.42 32.17
CA LEU A 6 -41.05 -34.99 32.35
C LEU A 6 -39.72 -34.28 31.96
N ALA A 7 -39.71 -33.48 30.88
CA ALA A 7 -38.58 -32.66 30.52
C ALA A 7 -38.71 -31.31 31.20
N ILE A 8 -37.78 -31.01 32.10
CA ILE A 8 -37.61 -29.67 32.73
C ILE A 8 -36.79 -28.80 31.78
N ALA A 9 -37.42 -27.78 31.22
CA ALA A 9 -36.73 -26.73 30.46
C ALA A 9 -36.09 -25.74 31.43
N LEU A 10 -34.78 -25.74 31.50
CA LEU A 10 -34.00 -24.66 32.12
C LEU A 10 -33.89 -23.50 31.10
N THR A 11 -34.61 -22.44 31.34
CA THR A 11 -34.42 -21.17 30.65
C THR A 11 -33.19 -20.48 31.25
N GLY A 12 -32.07 -20.58 30.56
CA GLY A 12 -30.90 -19.79 30.84
C GLY A 12 -31.09 -18.35 30.34
N MET A 13 -31.18 -17.39 31.27
CA MET A 13 -31.14 -15.99 30.94
C MET A 13 -29.73 -15.62 30.43
N ALA A 14 -29.67 -15.18 29.17
CA ALA A 14 -28.48 -14.55 28.63
C ALA A 14 -28.24 -13.20 29.34
N PRO A 15 -26.99 -12.81 29.60
CA PRO A 15 -26.71 -11.49 30.15
C PRO A 15 -27.14 -10.41 29.14
N ALA A 16 -27.80 -9.39 29.65
CA ALA A 16 -28.25 -8.24 28.87
C ALA A 16 -27.03 -7.53 28.25
N ALA A 17 -27.11 -7.24 26.95
CA ALA A 17 -26.15 -6.40 26.29
C ALA A 17 -26.14 -5.00 26.94
N PRO A 18 -24.99 -4.33 27.07
CA PRO A 18 -24.94 -2.96 27.55
C PRO A 18 -25.74 -2.04 26.60
N ALA A 19 -26.54 -1.17 27.20
CA ALA A 19 -27.33 -0.19 26.48
C ALA A 19 -26.42 0.71 25.63
N PRO A 20 -26.85 1.05 24.40
CA PRO A 20 -26.10 1.99 23.59
C PRO A 20 -26.04 3.34 24.29
N ALA A 21 -24.86 3.94 24.33
CA ALA A 21 -24.66 5.29 24.82
C ALA A 21 -25.64 6.24 24.07
N THR A 22 -26.37 7.02 24.83
CA THR A 22 -27.31 8.01 24.29
C THR A 22 -26.56 9.03 23.47
N SER A 23 -26.66 8.92 22.13
CA SER A 23 -26.26 9.96 21.22
C SER A 23 -27.16 11.18 21.45
N THR A 24 -26.60 12.23 22.01
CA THR A 24 -27.24 13.55 21.95
C THR A 24 -27.31 13.97 20.48
N ASN A 25 -28.50 13.99 19.93
CA ASN A 25 -28.81 14.54 18.63
C ASN A 25 -28.25 15.97 18.52
N MET A 26 -27.20 16.16 17.75
CA MET A 26 -26.88 17.46 17.18
C MET A 26 -27.38 17.51 15.74
N THR A 27 -28.65 17.88 15.58
CA THR A 27 -29.11 18.47 14.32
C THR A 27 -28.53 19.87 14.24
N LYS A 28 -27.47 20.06 13.49
CA LYS A 28 -27.10 21.34 12.91
C LYS A 28 -26.89 21.15 11.42
N SER A 29 -27.92 21.47 10.64
CA SER A 29 -27.75 21.96 9.29
C SER A 29 -27.12 23.36 9.40
N GLY A 30 -25.80 23.43 9.29
CA GLY A 30 -25.06 24.67 9.18
C GLY A 30 -23.95 24.40 8.16
N GLN A 31 -23.85 25.28 7.18
CA GLN A 31 -22.73 25.31 6.24
C GLN A 31 -21.41 25.13 7.03
N ILE A 32 -20.74 24.00 6.81
CA ILE A 32 -19.41 23.76 7.37
C ILE A 32 -18.48 24.65 6.54
N GLY A 33 -18.03 25.75 7.14
CA GLY A 33 -16.91 26.51 6.62
C GLY A 33 -15.70 25.60 6.49
N ASN A 34 -14.92 25.79 5.43
CA ASN A 34 -13.70 25.09 5.04
C ASN A 34 -12.59 25.25 6.09
N GLN A 35 -12.75 24.73 7.30
CA GLN A 35 -11.65 24.56 8.25
C GLN A 35 -11.42 23.07 8.41
N SER A 36 -10.21 22.63 8.06
CA SER A 36 -9.75 21.27 8.38
C SER A 36 -9.93 21.02 9.87
N PRO A 37 -10.45 19.85 10.28
CA PRO A 37 -10.63 19.53 11.68
C PRO A 37 -9.31 19.69 12.44
N SER A 38 -9.37 20.16 13.69
CA SER A 38 -8.21 20.26 14.54
C SER A 38 -7.80 18.85 14.98
N PHE A 39 -6.63 18.39 14.54
CA PHE A 39 -6.06 17.10 14.88
C PHE A 39 -4.77 17.31 15.67
N ASN A 40 -4.76 16.90 16.95
CA ASN A 40 -3.62 17.05 17.83
C ASN A 40 -3.33 15.76 18.59
N VAL A 41 -2.18 15.17 18.37
CA VAL A 41 -1.69 14.00 19.10
C VAL A 41 -0.75 14.46 20.20
N VAL A 42 -1.23 14.48 21.43
CA VAL A 42 -0.41 14.81 22.61
C VAL A 42 0.46 13.61 22.99
N SER A 43 -0.15 12.43 23.03
CA SER A 43 0.50 11.13 23.20
C SER A 43 -0.35 10.03 22.56
N ASP A 44 0.14 8.79 22.51
CA ASP A 44 -0.64 7.65 21.99
C ASP A 44 -1.89 7.34 22.85
N ASN A 45 -1.99 7.91 24.04
CA ASN A 45 -3.12 7.79 24.94
C ASN A 45 -3.87 9.11 25.17
N GLU A 46 -3.56 10.14 24.39
CA GLU A 46 -4.22 11.44 24.44
C GLU A 46 -4.21 12.07 23.04
N ILE A 47 -5.27 11.81 22.27
CA ILE A 47 -5.48 12.32 20.93
C ILE A 47 -6.70 13.25 20.98
N ILE A 48 -6.57 14.47 20.52
CA ILE A 48 -7.62 15.47 20.52
C ILE A 48 -8.03 15.79 19.09
N ILE A 49 -9.32 15.55 18.77
CA ILE A 49 -9.88 15.84 17.45
C ILE A 49 -11.11 16.74 17.66
N ASP A 50 -11.08 17.94 17.11
CA ASP A 50 -12.15 18.96 17.26
C ASP A 50 -12.58 19.19 18.72
N GLY A 51 -11.59 19.15 19.63
CA GLY A 51 -11.82 19.35 21.07
C GLY A 51 -12.33 18.10 21.82
N VAL A 52 -12.53 16.98 21.14
CA VAL A 52 -12.86 15.68 21.76
C VAL A 52 -11.57 14.92 22.05
N THR A 53 -11.36 14.51 23.29
CA THR A 53 -10.20 13.73 23.70
C THR A 53 -10.50 12.23 23.61
N TYR A 54 -9.62 11.49 22.96
CA TYR A 54 -9.61 10.03 22.84
C TYR A 54 -8.43 9.48 23.63
N THR A 55 -8.62 8.36 24.32
CA THR A 55 -7.60 7.73 25.19
C THR A 55 -6.83 6.61 24.51
N SER A 56 -7.15 6.31 23.28
CA SER A 56 -6.44 5.32 22.47
C SER A 56 -6.68 5.51 20.97
N TRP A 57 -5.76 5.01 20.16
CA TRP A 57 -5.93 4.96 18.71
C TRP A 57 -7.12 4.09 18.28
N ASN A 58 -7.49 3.08 19.06
CA ASN A 58 -8.68 2.27 18.76
C ASN A 58 -9.98 3.09 18.91
N GLU A 59 -10.09 3.96 19.91
CA GLU A 59 -11.23 4.89 20.04
C GLU A 59 -11.27 5.88 18.86
N VAL A 60 -10.12 6.40 18.43
CA VAL A 60 -10.03 7.28 17.25
C VAL A 60 -10.51 6.56 16.01
N GLY A 61 -10.11 5.32 15.78
CA GLY A 61 -10.53 4.51 14.65
C GLY A 61 -12.04 4.25 14.60
N GLN A 62 -12.70 4.23 15.74
CA GLN A 62 -14.17 4.10 15.85
C GLN A 62 -14.90 5.44 15.76
N SER A 63 -14.17 6.56 15.74
CA SER A 63 -14.77 7.90 15.63
C SER A 63 -15.26 8.19 14.21
N GLY A 64 -16.13 9.20 14.10
CA GLY A 64 -16.56 9.70 12.78
C GLY A 64 -15.42 10.36 11.98
N TYR A 65 -14.29 10.67 12.61
CA TYR A 65 -13.18 11.36 11.98
C TYR A 65 -12.61 10.60 10.78
N PHE A 66 -12.27 9.33 10.93
CA PHE A 66 -11.78 8.48 9.84
C PHE A 66 -12.86 7.60 9.21
N GLN A 67 -14.01 7.43 9.87
CA GLN A 67 -15.07 6.56 9.36
C GLN A 67 -16.03 7.26 8.38
N GLN A 68 -16.19 8.57 8.47
CA GLN A 68 -17.21 9.30 7.71
C GLN A 68 -16.71 10.62 7.11
N THR A 69 -15.46 11.00 7.36
CA THR A 69 -14.86 12.22 6.81
C THR A 69 -13.83 11.86 5.77
N GLY A 70 -13.62 12.68 4.75
CA GLY A 70 -12.63 12.47 3.71
C GLY A 70 -11.15 12.58 4.15
N THR A 71 -10.85 12.50 5.45
CA THR A 71 -9.51 12.65 6.00
C THR A 71 -8.65 11.38 5.93
N ARG A 72 -9.08 10.33 5.21
CA ARG A 72 -8.29 9.12 5.03
C ARG A 72 -7.01 9.39 4.26
N CYS A 73 -7.11 10.09 3.13
CA CYS A 73 -5.98 10.47 2.32
C CYS A 73 -5.95 11.99 2.12
N GLY A 74 -4.76 12.59 2.26
CA GLY A 74 -4.57 14.02 2.03
C GLY A 74 -4.23 14.37 0.58
N THR A 75 -4.04 13.37 -0.28
CA THR A 75 -3.59 13.54 -1.67
C THR A 75 -4.59 14.31 -2.52
N ASP A 76 -5.88 14.08 -2.37
CA ASP A 76 -6.93 14.77 -3.14
C ASP A 76 -6.82 16.31 -3.08
N ALA A 77 -6.64 16.85 -1.88
CA ALA A 77 -6.54 18.30 -1.70
C ALA A 77 -5.28 18.88 -2.35
N LEU A 78 -4.20 18.09 -2.38
CA LEU A 78 -2.91 18.49 -2.93
C LEU A 78 -2.88 18.33 -4.46
N VAL A 79 -3.45 17.23 -4.99
CA VAL A 79 -3.53 16.95 -6.43
C VAL A 79 -4.39 17.98 -7.16
N LEU A 80 -5.56 18.32 -6.64
CA LEU A 80 -6.44 19.34 -7.22
C LEU A 80 -5.75 20.70 -7.30
N GLN A 81 -4.95 21.07 -6.32
CA GLN A 81 -4.16 22.29 -6.35
C GLN A 81 -3.07 22.23 -7.43
N THR A 82 -2.38 21.10 -7.55
CA THR A 82 -1.31 20.89 -8.53
C THR A 82 -1.85 20.85 -9.97
N ILE A 83 -3.01 20.22 -10.21
CA ILE A 83 -3.65 20.17 -11.53
C ILE A 83 -4.09 21.57 -11.99
N ASN A 84 -4.56 22.41 -11.08
CA ASN A 84 -4.92 23.80 -11.40
C ASN A 84 -3.68 24.67 -11.71
N ASP A 85 -2.51 24.33 -11.15
CA ASP A 85 -1.25 25.05 -11.33
C ASP A 85 -0.39 24.46 -12.46
N ALA A 86 -0.58 23.21 -12.82
CA ALA A 86 0.16 22.53 -13.88
C ALA A 86 -0.47 22.85 -15.25
N GLN A 87 0.10 23.80 -15.96
CA GLN A 87 0.04 23.76 -17.42
C GLN A 87 0.59 22.41 -17.85
N GLU A 88 -0.15 21.71 -18.73
CA GLU A 88 0.36 20.51 -19.42
C GLU A 88 1.85 20.70 -19.71
N ILE A 89 2.70 19.85 -19.14
CA ILE A 89 4.09 19.80 -19.55
C ILE A 89 4.05 19.22 -20.95
N ALA A 90 3.98 20.12 -21.93
CA ALA A 90 3.97 19.76 -23.33
C ALA A 90 5.22 18.92 -23.62
N GLY A 91 5.06 17.65 -23.90
CA GLY A 91 6.11 16.85 -24.48
C GLY A 91 6.42 15.49 -23.86
N THR A 92 5.73 15.01 -22.84
CA THR A 92 5.86 13.60 -22.46
C THR A 92 4.90 12.76 -23.31
N PRO A 93 5.40 11.88 -24.17
CA PRO A 93 4.54 11.00 -24.99
C PRO A 93 3.94 9.85 -24.21
N SER A 94 3.89 9.93 -22.87
CA SER A 94 3.43 8.84 -22.03
C SER A 94 1.90 8.75 -22.01
N ASP A 95 1.39 7.55 -22.01
CA ASP A 95 -0.02 7.22 -21.83
C ASP A 95 -0.46 7.25 -20.37
N CYS A 96 0.36 7.75 -19.44
CA CYS A 96 0.12 7.93 -18.02
C CYS A 96 0.18 9.41 -17.59
N THR A 97 -0.32 10.33 -18.42
CA THR A 97 -0.45 11.76 -18.09
C THR A 97 -1.65 12.04 -17.16
N PHE A 98 -1.81 13.30 -16.70
CA PHE A 98 -3.02 13.72 -15.99
C PHE A 98 -4.29 13.69 -16.85
N SER A 99 -4.16 13.71 -18.16
CA SER A 99 -5.29 13.82 -19.07
C SER A 99 -5.71 12.51 -19.69
N ARG A 100 -4.90 11.47 -19.56
CA ARG A 100 -5.23 10.15 -20.13
C ARG A 100 -4.37 9.01 -19.61
N THR A 101 -4.93 7.80 -19.68
CA THR A 101 -4.20 6.53 -19.61
C THR A 101 -4.54 5.70 -20.86
N ARG A 102 -3.60 4.92 -21.36
CA ARG A 102 -3.79 3.92 -22.39
C ARG A 102 -2.86 2.75 -22.12
N ILE A 103 -3.36 1.53 -22.27
CA ILE A 103 -2.55 0.32 -22.09
C ILE A 103 -1.61 0.19 -23.29
N GLU A 104 -0.31 0.14 -23.00
CA GLU A 104 0.72 -0.13 -24.01
C GLU A 104 1.44 -1.44 -23.66
N PRO A 105 1.79 -2.27 -24.65
CA PRO A 105 2.45 -3.56 -24.40
C PRO A 105 3.78 -3.44 -23.66
N GLU A 106 4.50 -2.34 -23.79
CA GLU A 106 5.78 -2.09 -23.11
C GLU A 106 5.65 -1.97 -21.60
N TYR A 107 4.45 -1.71 -21.09
CA TYR A 107 4.16 -1.64 -19.64
C TYR A 107 3.48 -2.90 -19.10
N ASP A 108 3.41 -3.95 -19.93
CA ASP A 108 2.84 -5.24 -19.50
C ASP A 108 3.66 -5.80 -18.34
N PRO A 109 3.04 -6.04 -17.16
CA PRO A 109 3.74 -6.55 -15.99
C PRO A 109 4.30 -7.98 -16.16
N SER A 110 3.92 -8.71 -17.19
CA SER A 110 4.46 -10.04 -17.47
C SER A 110 5.91 -10.02 -18.00
N VAL A 111 6.43 -8.86 -18.44
CA VAL A 111 7.71 -8.77 -19.16
C VAL A 111 8.90 -8.58 -18.22
N GLU A 112 8.79 -7.69 -17.23
CA GLU A 112 9.92 -7.33 -16.37
C GLU A 112 9.46 -7.05 -14.93
N LYS A 113 10.32 -7.34 -13.95
CA LYS A 113 10.10 -7.00 -12.55
C LYS A 113 10.99 -5.83 -12.13
N TYR A 114 10.37 -4.81 -11.54
CA TYR A 114 11.03 -3.62 -11.02
C TYR A 114 11.20 -3.72 -9.51
N ARG A 115 12.42 -3.53 -9.02
CA ARG A 115 12.76 -3.53 -7.59
C ARG A 115 13.03 -2.11 -7.14
N ILE A 116 12.28 -1.63 -6.13
CA ILE A 116 12.35 -0.26 -5.63
C ILE A 116 12.99 -0.27 -4.23
N PRO A 117 14.16 0.37 -4.06
CA PRO A 117 14.75 0.54 -2.75
C PRO A 117 13.98 1.57 -1.92
N VAL A 118 13.64 1.20 -0.69
CA VAL A 118 12.84 2.00 0.25
C VAL A 118 13.72 2.43 1.41
N VAL A 119 13.56 3.67 1.85
CA VAL A 119 14.03 4.16 3.15
C VAL A 119 12.84 4.62 3.98
N VAL A 120 12.81 4.24 5.26
CA VAL A 120 11.75 4.62 6.19
C VAL A 120 12.30 5.58 7.25
N HIS A 121 11.77 6.80 7.26
CA HIS A 121 12.12 7.86 8.19
C HIS A 121 11.08 7.93 9.31
N ILE A 122 11.41 7.43 10.48
CA ILE A 122 10.54 7.45 11.65
C ILE A 122 10.77 8.75 12.41
N ILE A 123 9.74 9.60 12.47
CA ILE A 123 9.77 10.88 13.16
C ILE A 123 8.89 10.78 14.41
N GLN A 124 9.50 10.92 15.58
CA GLN A 124 8.80 10.86 16.86
C GLN A 124 8.91 12.17 17.64
N ARG A 125 7.99 12.36 18.57
CA ARG A 125 8.04 13.48 19.53
C ARG A 125 9.09 13.25 20.61
N SER A 126 9.41 14.32 21.31
CA SER A 126 10.31 14.29 22.47
C SER A 126 9.82 13.36 23.60
N ASN A 127 8.51 13.12 23.70
CA ASN A 127 7.91 12.19 24.67
C ASN A 127 7.81 10.74 24.15
N GLY A 128 8.34 10.43 22.97
CA GLY A 128 8.34 9.09 22.36
C GLY A 128 7.11 8.76 21.51
N THR A 129 6.07 9.61 21.47
CA THR A 129 4.91 9.43 20.59
C THR A 129 5.36 9.41 19.13
N GLY A 130 4.85 8.49 18.34
CA GLY A 130 5.24 8.31 16.94
C GLY A 130 6.35 7.28 16.73
N ALA A 131 6.85 6.67 17.79
CA ALA A 131 7.83 5.59 17.65
C ALA A 131 7.21 4.37 16.92
N VAL A 132 7.89 3.90 15.89
CA VAL A 132 7.54 2.69 15.13
C VAL A 132 8.66 1.67 15.32
N PRO A 133 8.38 0.46 15.83
CA PRO A 133 9.40 -0.58 15.98
C PRO A 133 9.80 -1.16 14.62
N ASP A 134 11.04 -1.64 14.48
CA ASP A 134 11.58 -2.22 13.23
C ASP A 134 10.72 -3.37 12.71
N SER A 135 10.13 -4.17 13.59
CA SER A 135 9.24 -5.26 13.21
C SER A 135 8.01 -4.79 12.41
N ARG A 136 7.49 -3.58 12.69
CA ARG A 136 6.42 -3.01 11.88
C ARG A 136 6.93 -2.49 10.55
N VAL A 137 8.18 -2.00 10.49
CA VAL A 137 8.80 -1.61 9.22
C VAL A 137 8.97 -2.82 8.32
N TYR A 138 9.53 -3.91 8.83
CA TYR A 138 9.67 -5.15 8.06
C TYR A 138 8.31 -5.67 7.57
N SER A 139 7.31 -5.71 8.45
CA SER A 139 5.97 -6.15 8.06
C SER A 139 5.31 -5.24 7.01
N GLN A 140 5.68 -3.95 6.97
CA GLN A 140 5.16 -3.03 5.95
C GLN A 140 5.76 -3.33 4.57
N ILE A 141 7.04 -3.67 4.50
CA ILE A 141 7.65 -4.10 3.24
C ILE A 141 7.02 -5.42 2.75
N GLU A 142 6.75 -6.36 3.66
CA GLU A 142 6.01 -7.58 3.31
C GLU A 142 4.62 -7.26 2.75
N VAL A 143 3.87 -6.34 3.39
CA VAL A 143 2.54 -5.91 2.92
C VAL A 143 2.60 -5.31 1.53
N LEU A 144 3.55 -4.40 1.27
CA LEU A 144 3.73 -3.82 -0.07
C LEU A 144 3.96 -4.91 -1.12
N ASN A 145 4.83 -5.87 -0.82
CA ASN A 145 5.12 -6.96 -1.74
C ASN A 145 3.92 -7.89 -1.96
N GLU A 146 3.17 -8.20 -0.90
CA GLU A 146 1.93 -8.99 -1.03
C GLU A 146 0.91 -8.33 -1.93
N ASP A 147 0.75 -7.01 -1.79
CA ASP A 147 -0.28 -6.24 -2.47
C ASP A 147 0.09 -5.93 -3.93
N PHE A 148 1.33 -5.48 -4.18
CA PHE A 148 1.78 -5.12 -5.53
C PHE A 148 2.15 -6.33 -6.40
N GLN A 149 2.45 -7.47 -5.79
CA GLN A 149 2.73 -8.70 -6.52
C GLN A 149 1.56 -9.69 -6.48
N ALA A 150 0.44 -9.36 -5.83
CA ALA A 150 -0.72 -10.23 -5.66
C ALA A 150 -0.31 -11.63 -5.19
N MET A 151 0.55 -11.70 -4.16
CA MET A 151 1.22 -12.93 -3.73
C MET A 151 0.21 -14.00 -3.30
N ALA A 152 0.31 -15.19 -3.88
CA ALA A 152 -0.59 -16.29 -3.59
C ALA A 152 -0.64 -16.61 -2.11
N GLY A 153 -1.86 -16.74 -1.56
CA GLY A 153 -2.09 -17.01 -0.14
C GLY A 153 -2.04 -15.80 0.79
N SER A 154 -1.67 -14.62 0.30
CA SER A 154 -1.77 -13.36 1.04
C SER A 154 -3.15 -12.72 0.88
N LEU A 155 -3.41 -11.65 1.65
CA LEU A 155 -4.63 -10.85 1.48
C LEU A 155 -4.65 -10.11 0.13
N GLY A 156 -3.50 -9.82 -0.48
CA GLY A 156 -3.37 -9.20 -1.80
C GLY A 156 -3.60 -10.16 -2.98
N SER A 157 -3.73 -11.46 -2.72
CA SER A 157 -3.85 -12.52 -3.73
C SER A 157 -4.94 -12.32 -4.81
N PRO A 158 -6.12 -11.71 -4.52
CA PRO A 158 -7.11 -11.43 -5.57
C PRO A 158 -6.70 -10.34 -6.58
N GLY A 159 -5.67 -9.57 -6.29
CA GLY A 159 -5.20 -8.45 -7.11
C GLY A 159 -4.46 -8.87 -8.37
N THR A 160 -3.93 -7.86 -9.06
CA THR A 160 -3.05 -8.02 -10.23
C THR A 160 -1.60 -7.92 -9.77
N ASN A 161 -0.78 -8.86 -10.22
CA ASN A 161 0.66 -8.78 -10.02
C ASN A 161 1.26 -7.69 -10.92
N ALA A 162 1.60 -6.54 -10.33
CA ALA A 162 2.20 -5.42 -11.04
C ALA A 162 3.69 -5.63 -11.37
N GLN A 163 4.29 -6.72 -10.91
CA GLN A 163 5.74 -6.97 -11.04
C GLN A 163 6.59 -5.81 -10.45
N ILE A 164 6.13 -5.26 -9.32
CA ILE A 164 6.86 -4.24 -8.55
C ILE A 164 7.17 -4.84 -7.19
N GLU A 165 8.44 -4.85 -6.83
CA GLU A 165 8.96 -5.35 -5.56
C GLU A 165 9.58 -4.21 -4.77
N PHE A 166 9.35 -4.19 -3.47
CA PHE A 166 9.94 -3.21 -2.55
C PHE A 166 10.91 -3.91 -1.60
N TYR A 167 12.05 -3.27 -1.35
CA TYR A 167 13.02 -3.75 -0.37
C TYR A 167 13.63 -2.60 0.40
N LEU A 168 14.01 -2.82 1.65
CA LEU A 168 14.76 -1.83 2.41
C LEU A 168 16.15 -1.70 1.79
N ALA A 169 16.57 -0.46 1.50
CA ALA A 169 17.85 -0.21 0.87
C ALA A 169 19.00 -0.81 1.70
N GLU A 170 19.92 -1.47 1.04
CA GLU A 170 21.07 -2.11 1.68
C GLU A 170 22.23 -1.13 1.92
N PHE A 171 22.27 -0.04 1.15
CA PHE A 171 23.28 1.01 1.21
C PHE A 171 22.62 2.39 1.33
N ASP A 172 23.22 3.25 2.14
CA ASP A 172 22.85 4.65 2.23
C ASP A 172 23.34 5.45 1.01
N PRO A 173 22.97 6.74 0.85
CA PRO A 173 23.44 7.56 -0.27
C PRO A 173 24.95 7.71 -0.37
N GLU A 174 25.68 7.52 0.73
CA GLU A 174 27.14 7.57 0.82
C GLU A 174 27.79 6.20 0.50
N GLY A 175 26.98 5.15 0.28
CA GLY A 175 27.45 3.80 -0.04
C GLY A 175 27.82 2.94 1.17
N ASN A 176 27.42 3.33 2.39
CA ASN A 176 27.64 2.52 3.58
C ASN A 176 26.47 1.54 3.79
N PRO A 177 26.76 0.31 4.29
CA PRO A 177 25.70 -0.63 4.67
C PRO A 177 24.73 -0.03 5.69
N THR A 178 23.43 -0.26 5.50
CA THR A 178 22.36 0.35 6.31
C THR A 178 21.19 -0.60 6.51
N THR A 179 20.35 -0.30 7.48
CA THR A 179 19.03 -0.93 7.63
C THR A 179 17.91 -0.18 6.88
N ALA A 180 18.23 0.99 6.29
CA ALA A 180 17.29 1.92 5.69
C ALA A 180 16.14 2.36 6.64
N ILE A 181 16.35 2.28 7.95
CA ILE A 181 15.42 2.74 8.97
C ILE A 181 16.08 3.86 9.75
N THR A 182 15.66 5.09 9.50
CA THR A 182 16.19 6.27 10.21
C THR A 182 15.23 6.74 11.29
N ARG A 183 15.77 7.39 12.32
CA ARG A 183 14.96 7.89 13.45
C ARG A 183 15.33 9.31 13.79
N SER A 184 14.30 10.16 13.94
CA SER A 184 14.44 11.56 14.34
C SER A 184 13.48 11.89 15.47
N THR A 185 13.94 12.70 16.43
CA THR A 185 13.09 13.22 17.51
C THR A 185 12.93 14.72 17.32
N ASN A 186 11.74 15.14 16.89
CA ASN A 186 11.43 16.55 16.62
C ASN A 186 9.92 16.77 16.61
N ASP A 187 9.40 17.57 17.53
CA ASP A 187 7.96 17.80 17.70
C ASP A 187 7.34 18.56 16.50
N THR A 188 8.10 19.47 15.89
CA THR A 188 7.63 20.20 14.70
C THR A 188 7.50 19.27 13.50
N TRP A 189 8.51 18.42 13.26
CA TRP A 189 8.51 17.45 12.17
C TRP A 189 7.47 16.34 12.38
N TYR A 190 7.27 15.93 13.65
CA TYR A 190 6.20 14.99 13.98
C TYR A 190 4.81 15.58 13.64
N ASN A 191 4.61 16.88 13.86
CA ASN A 191 3.39 17.58 13.47
C ASN A 191 3.34 17.94 11.96
N ASP A 192 4.15 17.27 11.15
CA ASP A 192 4.24 17.43 9.71
C ASP A 192 4.69 18.83 9.24
N GLY A 193 5.34 19.58 10.13
CA GLY A 193 5.84 20.94 9.86
C GLY A 193 7.36 20.99 9.65
N GLY A 194 7.85 22.16 9.25
CA GLY A 194 9.29 22.49 9.21
C GLY A 194 10.07 21.86 8.04
N ALA A 195 9.39 21.44 6.98
CA ALA A 195 10.02 20.94 5.75
C ALA A 195 11.14 19.90 6.01
N TYR A 196 10.90 18.95 6.91
CA TYR A 196 11.81 17.89 7.37
C TYR A 196 12.44 17.11 6.21
N TYR A 197 11.72 16.94 5.12
CA TYR A 197 12.17 16.27 3.91
C TYR A 197 13.40 16.93 3.28
N ASN A 198 13.62 18.24 3.47
CA ASN A 198 14.85 18.87 3.01
C ASN A 198 16.09 18.45 3.81
N SER A 199 15.90 17.91 5.02
CA SER A 199 16.99 17.50 5.88
C SER A 199 17.16 15.97 5.95
N LEU A 200 16.09 15.23 5.68
CA LEU A 200 16.06 13.77 5.90
C LEU A 200 16.01 12.98 4.59
N ALA A 201 15.56 13.58 3.48
CA ALA A 201 15.42 12.85 2.23
C ALA A 201 16.74 12.23 1.78
N TRP A 202 16.71 10.95 1.47
CA TRP A 202 17.69 10.33 0.62
C TRP A 202 17.38 10.70 -0.84
N ASP A 203 18.35 10.57 -1.74
CA ASP A 203 18.17 10.91 -3.14
C ASP A 203 16.85 10.32 -3.70
N THR A 204 15.87 11.18 -3.93
CA THR A 204 14.51 10.79 -4.34
C THR A 204 14.43 10.23 -5.76
N ASN A 205 15.50 10.38 -6.55
CA ASN A 205 15.62 9.67 -7.82
C ASN A 205 15.96 8.19 -7.64
N ARG A 206 16.57 7.82 -6.48
CA ARG A 206 17.12 6.49 -6.25
C ARG A 206 16.43 5.72 -5.12
N TYR A 207 15.70 6.41 -4.26
CA TYR A 207 15.05 5.80 -3.08
C TYR A 207 13.62 6.30 -2.94
N LEU A 208 12.70 5.38 -2.70
CA LEU A 208 11.37 5.72 -2.20
C LEU A 208 11.50 6.13 -0.73
N ASN A 209 11.27 7.41 -0.44
CA ASN A 209 11.32 7.96 0.91
C ASN A 209 9.93 7.87 1.56
N ILE A 210 9.77 7.06 2.60
CA ILE A 210 8.54 6.95 3.39
C ILE A 210 8.77 7.56 4.77
N TYR A 211 7.92 8.50 5.16
CA TYR A 211 7.98 9.17 6.45
C TYR A 211 6.82 8.74 7.33
N THR A 212 7.07 8.50 8.62
CA THR A 212 6.02 8.31 9.62
C THR A 212 6.01 9.47 10.58
N ASN A 213 4.86 10.15 10.69
CA ASN A 213 4.62 11.24 11.62
C ASN A 213 3.10 11.33 11.93
N ASN A 214 2.49 12.49 12.14
CA ASN A 214 1.04 12.63 12.30
C ASN A 214 0.28 12.84 10.99
N ALA A 215 0.96 12.83 9.84
CA ALA A 215 0.41 12.97 8.49
C ALA A 215 -0.59 14.14 8.33
N SER A 216 -0.38 15.26 9.02
CA SER A 216 -1.30 16.42 9.06
C SER A 216 -2.75 16.05 9.39
N GLY A 217 -2.96 14.95 10.13
CA GLY A 217 -4.30 14.48 10.53
C GLY A 217 -4.99 13.56 9.52
N ASN A 218 -4.33 13.17 8.45
CA ASN A 218 -4.76 12.13 7.52
C ASN A 218 -4.20 10.77 7.94
N LEU A 219 -4.65 9.68 7.32
CA LEU A 219 -3.97 8.38 7.47
C LEU A 219 -2.65 8.39 6.70
N GLY A 220 -2.61 9.02 5.52
CA GLY A 220 -1.44 9.22 4.72
C GLY A 220 -1.67 10.26 3.63
N TYR A 221 -0.61 10.59 2.89
CA TYR A 221 -0.67 11.39 1.68
C TYR A 221 0.63 11.31 0.88
N VAL A 222 0.55 11.61 -0.42
CA VAL A 222 1.67 12.06 -1.24
C VAL A 222 1.46 13.52 -1.62
N PRO A 223 2.50 14.36 -1.68
CA PRO A 223 2.34 15.78 -1.98
C PRO A 223 1.83 16.07 -3.39
N SER A 224 2.11 15.21 -4.34
CA SER A 224 1.61 15.26 -5.72
C SER A 224 1.82 13.92 -6.39
N LEU A 225 1.04 13.65 -7.45
CA LEU A 225 1.32 12.55 -8.37
C LEU A 225 2.58 12.88 -9.18
N PRO A 226 3.30 11.84 -9.72
CA PRO A 226 4.52 12.06 -10.51
C PRO A 226 4.29 12.95 -11.74
N GLN A 227 3.11 12.87 -12.34
CA GLN A 227 2.70 13.70 -13.47
C GLN A 227 2.72 15.21 -13.16
N GLY A 228 2.64 15.61 -11.88
CA GLY A 228 2.77 17.00 -11.41
C GLY A 228 4.20 17.51 -11.34
N GLY A 229 5.19 16.75 -11.81
CA GLY A 229 6.58 17.18 -11.85
C GLY A 229 7.29 17.19 -10.49
N ILE A 230 6.77 16.44 -9.50
CA ILE A 230 7.39 16.35 -8.16
C ILE A 230 8.59 15.40 -8.13
N ALA A 231 8.64 14.44 -9.07
CA ALA A 231 9.68 13.40 -9.11
C ALA A 231 11.08 14.03 -9.09
N GLY A 232 11.96 13.47 -8.25
CA GLY A 232 13.34 13.93 -8.08
C GLY A 232 13.50 15.15 -7.16
N SER A 233 12.42 15.76 -6.65
CA SER A 233 12.52 16.82 -5.65
C SER A 233 12.58 16.21 -4.22
N ASN A 234 13.20 16.92 -3.26
CA ASN A 234 13.20 16.48 -1.86
C ASN A 234 11.78 16.33 -1.27
N SER A 235 10.78 16.99 -1.87
CA SER A 235 9.38 16.87 -1.46
C SER A 235 8.67 15.64 -2.02
N ASP A 236 9.29 14.89 -2.93
CA ASP A 236 8.78 13.63 -3.49
C ASP A 236 8.86 12.52 -2.44
N ARG A 237 7.76 12.24 -1.78
CA ARG A 237 7.69 11.38 -0.61
C ARG A 237 6.31 10.78 -0.38
N VAL A 238 6.29 9.74 0.42
CA VAL A 238 5.08 9.17 1.02
C VAL A 238 5.07 9.51 2.50
N VAL A 239 3.97 10.04 3.03
CA VAL A 239 3.81 10.41 4.44
C VAL A 239 2.68 9.61 5.04
N ILE A 240 2.92 8.97 6.18
CA ILE A 240 2.01 8.03 6.82
C ILE A 240 1.83 8.37 8.30
N LEU A 241 0.60 8.35 8.77
CA LEU A 241 0.29 8.41 10.19
C LEU A 241 0.92 7.19 10.89
N HIS A 242 1.84 7.44 11.81
CA HIS A 242 2.63 6.38 12.47
C HIS A 242 1.80 5.22 13.05
N SER A 243 0.54 5.51 13.42
CA SER A 243 -0.39 4.53 14.00
C SER A 243 -1.09 3.62 12.99
N THR A 244 -0.87 3.81 11.67
CA THR A 244 -1.38 2.94 10.60
C THR A 244 -0.27 2.17 9.89
N PHE A 245 0.99 2.44 10.25
CA PHE A 245 2.14 1.91 9.54
C PHE A 245 2.47 0.47 9.96
N GLY A 246 2.46 -0.45 9.02
CA GLY A 246 2.77 -1.87 9.24
C GLY A 246 1.61 -2.68 9.82
N ARG A 247 1.82 -4.00 9.91
CA ARG A 247 0.86 -4.89 10.55
C ARG A 247 0.80 -4.68 12.05
N ASN A 248 -0.38 -4.88 12.63
CA ASN A 248 -0.66 -4.68 14.05
C ASN A 248 -0.39 -3.24 14.51
N ALA A 249 -0.57 -2.28 13.62
CA ALA A 249 -0.57 -0.87 13.97
C ALA A 249 -1.73 -0.57 14.95
N PRO A 250 -1.59 0.45 15.83
CA PRO A 250 -2.56 0.65 16.90
C PRO A 250 -3.92 1.21 16.45
N LEU A 251 -4.02 1.78 15.26
CA LEU A 251 -5.26 2.39 14.76
C LEU A 251 -6.10 1.37 13.96
N ASN A 252 -6.96 0.63 14.65
CA ASN A 252 -7.95 -0.25 14.02
C ASN A 252 -9.17 0.60 13.55
N PRO A 253 -9.66 0.46 12.29
CA PRO A 253 -9.47 -0.65 11.34
C PRO A 253 -8.33 -0.46 10.30
N PHE A 254 -7.43 0.49 10.46
CA PHE A 254 -6.35 0.82 9.54
C PHE A 254 -5.00 0.27 10.05
N HIS A 255 -4.95 -1.02 10.38
CA HIS A 255 -3.84 -1.65 11.13
C HIS A 255 -3.15 -2.80 10.39
N LEU A 256 -3.48 -2.99 9.11
CA LEU A 256 -2.90 -4.05 8.29
C LEU A 256 -1.87 -3.51 7.27
N GLY A 257 -1.60 -2.18 7.29
CA GLY A 257 -0.60 -1.54 6.46
C GLY A 257 -1.09 -1.09 5.07
N ARG A 258 -2.40 -1.17 4.79
CA ARG A 258 -2.97 -0.79 3.48
C ARG A 258 -2.98 0.71 3.22
N THR A 259 -2.86 1.53 4.25
CA THR A 259 -2.61 2.96 4.07
C THR A 259 -1.34 3.20 3.25
N VAL A 260 -0.25 2.48 3.53
CA VAL A 260 0.99 2.63 2.75
C VAL A 260 0.81 2.14 1.32
N THR A 261 0.11 1.01 1.11
CA THR A 261 -0.21 0.50 -0.24
C THR A 261 -0.99 1.53 -1.05
N HIS A 262 -1.99 2.19 -0.45
CA HIS A 262 -2.78 3.27 -1.06
C HIS A 262 -1.88 4.45 -1.47
N GLU A 263 -1.08 4.97 -0.55
CA GLU A 263 -0.24 6.13 -0.82
C GLU A 263 0.89 5.83 -1.83
N VAL A 264 1.43 4.61 -1.82
CA VAL A 264 2.38 4.17 -2.84
C VAL A 264 1.69 4.04 -4.21
N GLY A 265 0.41 3.67 -4.26
CA GLY A 265 -0.40 3.75 -5.48
C GLY A 265 -0.41 5.17 -6.08
N HIS A 266 -0.66 6.19 -5.25
CA HIS A 266 -0.56 7.59 -5.66
C HIS A 266 0.87 8.00 -6.06
N TYR A 267 1.87 7.58 -5.29
CA TYR A 267 3.28 7.82 -5.62
C TYR A 267 3.65 7.26 -7.00
N LEU A 268 3.01 6.18 -7.42
CA LEU A 268 3.15 5.57 -8.75
C LEU A 268 2.10 6.04 -9.77
N GLY A 269 1.36 7.11 -9.47
CA GLY A 269 0.55 7.84 -10.45
C GLY A 269 -0.92 7.44 -10.54
N LEU A 270 -1.45 6.66 -9.61
CA LEU A 270 -2.87 6.35 -9.54
C LEU A 270 -3.67 7.47 -8.88
N GLU A 271 -4.87 7.70 -9.36
CA GLU A 271 -5.90 8.50 -8.71
C GLU A 271 -6.83 7.62 -7.87
N HIS A 272 -7.70 8.24 -7.08
CA HIS A 272 -8.76 7.51 -6.39
C HIS A 272 -9.79 6.97 -7.39
N THR A 273 -10.37 5.81 -7.10
CA THR A 273 -11.43 5.18 -7.91
C THR A 273 -12.68 6.06 -8.06
N PHE A 274 -12.89 6.99 -7.13
CA PHE A 274 -13.99 7.96 -7.16
C PHE A 274 -13.61 9.32 -7.76
N SER A 275 -12.38 9.50 -8.26
CA SER A 275 -11.94 10.70 -8.96
C SER A 275 -12.81 10.90 -10.21
N GLY A 276 -13.28 12.14 -10.42
CA GLY A 276 -14.19 12.45 -11.51
C GLY A 276 -15.61 11.88 -11.39
N GLY A 277 -15.96 11.29 -10.25
CA GLY A 277 -17.31 10.80 -9.94
C GLY A 277 -17.74 9.64 -10.85
N CYS A 278 -18.90 9.77 -11.50
CA CYS A 278 -19.42 8.73 -12.41
C CYS A 278 -18.79 8.75 -13.82
N SER A 279 -17.75 9.52 -14.05
CA SER A 279 -16.96 9.45 -15.27
C SER A 279 -16.09 8.21 -15.29
N ASN A 280 -15.82 7.63 -16.44
CA ASN A 280 -14.98 6.45 -16.62
C ASN A 280 -14.25 6.48 -17.96
N GLY A 281 -13.12 5.78 -18.02
CA GLY A 281 -12.31 5.56 -19.22
C GLY A 281 -10.95 6.25 -19.16
N TYR A 282 -10.22 6.18 -20.24
CA TYR A 282 -8.81 6.59 -20.31
C TYR A 282 -8.57 8.11 -20.29
N THR A 283 -9.62 8.92 -20.38
CA THR A 283 -9.52 10.40 -20.45
C THR A 283 -10.45 11.08 -19.44
N SER A 284 -11.04 10.33 -18.54
CA SER A 284 -11.97 10.84 -17.52
C SER A 284 -12.06 9.88 -16.33
N GLY A 285 -12.67 10.30 -15.24
CA GLY A 285 -12.69 9.49 -14.02
C GLY A 285 -11.29 9.45 -13.39
N ASP A 286 -10.91 8.27 -12.93
CA ASP A 286 -9.57 7.97 -12.44
C ASP A 286 -8.56 7.66 -13.56
N LEU A 287 -8.94 7.88 -14.81
CA LEU A 287 -8.17 7.61 -16.02
C LEU A 287 -7.88 6.12 -16.27
N ILE A 288 -8.63 5.24 -15.62
CA ILE A 288 -8.53 3.79 -15.72
C ILE A 288 -9.88 3.26 -16.24
N SER A 289 -9.86 2.36 -17.23
CA SER A 289 -11.10 1.88 -17.86
C SER A 289 -11.65 0.62 -17.22
N ASP A 290 -10.83 -0.17 -16.55
CA ASP A 290 -11.24 -1.41 -15.89
C ASP A 290 -11.59 -1.26 -14.41
N THR A 291 -11.51 -0.05 -13.85
CA THR A 291 -12.12 0.33 -12.58
C THR A 291 -13.58 0.73 -12.80
N ASN A 292 -14.51 0.19 -12.02
CA ASN A 292 -15.88 0.67 -12.08
C ASN A 292 -15.98 2.07 -11.47
N PRO A 293 -16.68 3.02 -12.13
CA PRO A 293 -16.82 4.38 -11.61
C PRO A 293 -17.66 4.43 -10.34
N GLU A 294 -17.30 5.32 -9.44
CA GLU A 294 -18.08 5.60 -8.25
C GLU A 294 -18.14 7.09 -7.93
N SER A 295 -19.32 7.53 -7.44
CA SER A 295 -19.60 8.95 -7.23
C SER A 295 -18.98 9.50 -5.93
N SER A 296 -18.56 8.64 -5.04
CA SER A 296 -17.97 8.97 -3.73
C SER A 296 -17.27 7.74 -3.17
N PRO A 297 -16.30 7.91 -2.25
CA PRO A 297 -15.57 6.79 -1.66
C PRO A 297 -16.48 5.83 -0.88
N THR A 298 -16.03 4.59 -0.76
CA THR A 298 -16.59 3.60 0.17
C THR A 298 -15.88 3.69 1.52
N TYR A 299 -16.66 3.66 2.60
CA TYR A 299 -16.15 3.59 3.97
C TYR A 299 -16.56 2.28 4.64
N GLY A 300 -15.76 1.82 5.58
CA GLY A 300 -15.96 0.53 6.24
C GLY A 300 -15.60 -0.65 5.33
N CYS A 301 -16.23 -1.80 5.58
CA CYS A 301 -16.09 -3.00 4.74
C CYS A 301 -17.48 -3.58 4.43
N PRO A 302 -18.27 -2.95 3.55
CA PRO A 302 -19.60 -3.46 3.19
C PRO A 302 -19.44 -4.72 2.32
N GLY A 303 -20.37 -5.67 2.45
CA GLY A 303 -20.38 -6.87 1.60
C GLY A 303 -20.63 -6.56 0.12
N SER A 304 -21.27 -5.43 -0.20
CA SER A 304 -21.47 -4.91 -1.55
C SER A 304 -21.90 -3.45 -1.50
N ARG A 305 -21.61 -2.71 -2.56
CA ARG A 305 -22.10 -1.34 -2.79
C ARG A 305 -22.33 -1.14 -4.27
N THR A 306 -23.38 -0.41 -4.62
CA THR A 306 -23.66 0.02 -6.00
C THR A 306 -23.44 1.51 -6.10
N SER A 307 -22.69 1.95 -7.09
CA SER A 307 -22.46 3.35 -7.43
C SER A 307 -22.47 3.51 -8.94
N CYS A 308 -22.92 4.65 -9.45
CA CYS A 308 -22.94 4.94 -10.90
C CYS A 308 -23.58 3.85 -11.78
N GLY A 309 -24.47 3.02 -11.23
CA GLY A 309 -25.15 1.93 -11.96
C GLY A 309 -24.35 0.62 -12.05
N SER A 310 -23.17 0.54 -11.42
CA SER A 310 -22.33 -0.67 -11.35
C SER A 310 -21.96 -1.01 -9.92
N ALA A 311 -21.33 -2.17 -9.70
CA ALA A 311 -20.72 -2.50 -8.40
C ALA A 311 -19.55 -1.55 -8.13
N ALA A 312 -19.54 -0.89 -6.96
CA ALA A 312 -18.42 -0.05 -6.55
C ALA A 312 -17.16 -0.91 -6.30
N PRO A 313 -15.96 -0.41 -6.60
CA PRO A 313 -14.71 -1.17 -6.47
C PRO A 313 -14.19 -1.23 -5.02
N ILE A 314 -15.05 -1.65 -4.08
CA ILE A 314 -14.83 -1.63 -2.62
C ILE A 314 -13.57 -2.37 -2.15
N HIS A 315 -12.99 -3.20 -2.98
CA HIS A 315 -11.77 -3.96 -2.68
C HIS A 315 -10.51 -3.34 -3.28
N ASN A 316 -10.66 -2.27 -4.06
CA ASN A 316 -9.53 -1.61 -4.70
C ASN A 316 -8.73 -0.81 -3.66
N TYR A 317 -7.40 -0.89 -3.72
CA TYR A 317 -6.53 -0.14 -2.81
C TYR A 317 -6.69 1.38 -2.96
N MET A 318 -7.20 1.89 -4.09
CA MET A 318 -7.41 3.31 -4.33
C MET A 318 -8.80 3.82 -3.94
N ASP A 319 -9.64 2.99 -3.28
CA ASP A 319 -10.85 3.41 -2.57
C ASP A 319 -10.53 3.71 -1.08
N TYR A 320 -11.55 4.05 -0.28
CA TYR A 320 -11.44 4.39 1.14
C TYR A 320 -12.00 3.32 2.08
N SER A 321 -12.10 2.09 1.63
CA SER A 321 -12.51 0.95 2.44
C SER A 321 -11.52 0.68 3.58
N ASP A 322 -11.95 -0.05 4.61
CA ASP A 322 -11.06 -0.47 5.70
C ASP A 322 -10.00 -1.45 5.19
N ASP A 323 -8.84 -1.50 5.84
CA ASP A 323 -7.70 -2.34 5.44
C ASP A 323 -8.08 -3.80 5.13
N ILE A 324 -9.00 -4.38 5.91
CA ILE A 324 -9.44 -5.77 5.73
C ILE A 324 -10.21 -6.00 4.43
N CYS A 325 -10.77 -4.93 3.87
CA CYS A 325 -11.54 -4.97 2.62
C CYS A 325 -10.66 -4.82 1.39
N MET A 326 -9.57 -4.08 1.50
CA MET A 326 -8.67 -3.77 0.40
C MET A 326 -7.78 -4.97 0.08
N ASN A 327 -7.78 -5.39 -1.20
CA ASN A 327 -7.02 -6.58 -1.61
C ASN A 327 -6.59 -6.59 -3.09
N GLN A 328 -6.80 -5.50 -3.86
CA GLN A 328 -6.49 -5.55 -5.29
C GLN A 328 -6.18 -4.20 -5.93
N PHE A 329 -5.26 -4.25 -6.89
CA PHE A 329 -5.19 -3.35 -8.04
C PHE A 329 -5.74 -4.06 -9.28
N THR A 330 -6.18 -3.27 -10.26
CA THR A 330 -6.61 -3.79 -11.58
C THR A 330 -5.43 -3.94 -12.54
N PRO A 331 -5.58 -4.69 -13.64
CA PRO A 331 -4.56 -4.77 -14.70
C PRO A 331 -4.17 -3.39 -15.27
N GLU A 332 -5.13 -2.51 -15.51
CA GLU A 332 -4.83 -1.19 -16.05
C GLU A 332 -4.21 -0.24 -15.02
N GLN A 333 -4.56 -0.37 -13.73
CA GLN A 333 -3.84 0.32 -12.67
C GLN A 333 -2.37 -0.13 -12.61
N SER A 334 -2.10 -1.42 -12.74
CA SER A 334 -0.73 -1.96 -12.80
C SER A 334 0.03 -1.39 -14.00
N ASN A 335 -0.59 -1.33 -15.19
CA ASN A 335 0.00 -0.73 -16.38
C ASN A 335 0.33 0.75 -16.13
N ARG A 336 -0.60 1.54 -15.57
CA ARG A 336 -0.38 2.95 -15.25
C ARG A 336 0.75 3.16 -14.25
N MET A 337 0.84 2.34 -13.20
CA MET A 337 1.93 2.43 -12.22
C MET A 337 3.30 2.18 -12.88
N ARG A 338 3.41 1.19 -13.75
CA ARG A 338 4.64 0.88 -14.49
C ARG A 338 4.99 1.97 -15.50
N CYS A 339 4.00 2.49 -16.23
CA CYS A 339 4.18 3.64 -17.11
C CYS A 339 4.72 4.85 -16.33
N SER A 340 4.11 5.18 -15.18
CA SER A 340 4.55 6.28 -14.34
C SER A 340 5.97 6.08 -13.80
N LEU A 341 6.31 4.86 -13.39
CA LEU A 341 7.65 4.51 -12.91
C LEU A 341 8.70 4.74 -14.01
N ILE A 342 8.47 4.20 -15.20
CA ILE A 342 9.41 4.29 -16.34
C ILE A 342 9.58 5.75 -16.82
N ASN A 343 8.48 6.49 -16.95
CA ASN A 343 8.51 7.81 -17.58
C ASN A 343 8.86 8.95 -16.61
N TYR A 344 8.50 8.83 -15.34
CA TYR A 344 8.71 9.91 -14.37
C TYR A 344 9.77 9.60 -13.32
N ARG A 345 10.15 8.32 -13.11
CA ARG A 345 11.11 7.88 -12.08
C ARG A 345 12.08 6.82 -12.63
N PRO A 346 12.76 7.09 -13.78
CA PRO A 346 13.55 6.07 -14.49
C PRO A 346 14.74 5.53 -13.68
N ASP A 347 15.25 6.30 -12.70
CA ASP A 347 16.40 5.93 -11.89
C ASP A 347 16.01 5.34 -10.52
N LEU A 348 14.69 5.24 -10.23
CA LEU A 348 14.19 4.79 -8.91
C LEU A 348 14.26 3.27 -8.75
N TYR A 349 14.26 2.52 -9.82
CA TYR A 349 14.15 1.07 -9.79
C TYR A 349 15.36 0.39 -10.40
N GLU A 350 15.59 -0.83 -9.94
CA GLU A 350 16.47 -1.80 -10.57
C GLU A 350 15.61 -2.85 -11.27
N LEU A 351 16.05 -3.33 -12.44
CA LEU A 351 15.46 -4.53 -13.00
C LEU A 351 15.88 -5.71 -12.11
N ALA A 352 14.91 -6.49 -11.66
CA ALA A 352 15.26 -7.74 -11.00
C ALA A 352 16.08 -8.56 -11.97
N ALA A 353 17.25 -8.98 -11.54
CA ALA A 353 18.05 -9.92 -12.32
C ALA A 353 17.15 -11.11 -12.64
N GLY A 354 17.06 -11.48 -13.90
CA GLY A 354 16.47 -12.76 -14.30
C GLY A 354 17.28 -13.91 -13.70
N PRO A 355 16.76 -15.15 -13.79
CA PRO A 355 17.53 -16.31 -13.40
C PRO A 355 18.92 -16.28 -14.06
N CYS A 356 19.97 -16.32 -13.25
CA CYS A 356 21.36 -16.32 -13.75
C CYS A 356 21.76 -17.66 -14.34
N SER A 357 21.01 -18.71 -14.01
CA SER A 357 21.19 -20.06 -14.54
C SER A 357 19.87 -20.84 -14.47
N PRO A 358 19.73 -21.96 -15.19
CA PRO A 358 18.55 -22.82 -15.06
C PRO A 358 18.34 -23.42 -13.65
N ALA A 359 19.31 -23.29 -12.76
CA ALA A 359 19.20 -23.70 -11.36
C ALA A 359 18.73 -22.56 -10.43
N ASP A 360 18.64 -21.33 -10.91
CA ASP A 360 18.18 -20.16 -10.19
C ASP A 360 16.64 -20.05 -10.31
N LEU A 361 15.96 -20.82 -9.48
CA LEU A 361 14.54 -21.10 -9.62
C LEU A 361 13.65 -20.17 -8.80
N VAL A 362 14.20 -19.48 -7.81
CA VAL A 362 13.44 -18.67 -6.85
C VAL A 362 14.16 -17.36 -6.60
N GLN A 363 13.35 -16.31 -6.43
CA GLN A 363 13.89 -14.99 -6.08
C GLN A 363 14.50 -14.97 -4.67
N PRO A 364 15.51 -14.14 -4.44
CA PRO A 364 16.10 -13.20 -5.42
C PRO A 364 16.96 -13.92 -6.46
N TYR A 365 16.67 -13.67 -7.74
CA TYR A 365 17.47 -14.21 -8.84
C TYR A 365 18.87 -13.57 -8.90
N GLY A 366 19.78 -14.22 -9.60
CA GLY A 366 21.16 -13.74 -9.76
C GLY A 366 22.13 -14.31 -8.73
N SER A 367 21.64 -15.16 -7.82
CA SER A 367 22.48 -15.90 -6.87
C SER A 367 21.85 -17.23 -6.47
N LEU A 368 22.56 -18.31 -6.64
CA LEU A 368 22.10 -19.63 -6.23
C LEU A 368 22.16 -19.78 -4.71
N ASN A 369 21.08 -20.24 -4.11
CA ASN A 369 20.95 -20.40 -2.67
C ASN A 369 20.08 -21.61 -2.30
N PHE A 370 19.87 -21.84 -1.01
CA PHE A 370 19.09 -23.00 -0.53
C PHE A 370 17.63 -22.99 -1.01
N LEU A 371 17.03 -21.85 -1.31
CA LEU A 371 15.66 -21.78 -1.79
C LEU A 371 15.51 -22.39 -3.18
N ASP A 372 16.52 -22.23 -4.05
CA ASP A 372 16.55 -22.83 -5.38
C ASP A 372 16.59 -24.35 -5.29
N VAL A 373 17.43 -24.88 -4.39
CA VAL A 373 17.50 -26.33 -4.12
C VAL A 373 16.16 -26.84 -3.61
N SER A 374 15.53 -26.11 -2.68
CA SER A 374 14.22 -26.48 -2.13
C SER A 374 13.14 -26.47 -3.21
N SER A 375 13.14 -25.46 -4.08
CA SER A 375 12.20 -25.35 -5.20
C SER A 375 12.37 -26.51 -6.18
N PHE A 376 13.61 -26.81 -6.57
CA PHE A 376 13.89 -27.95 -7.44
C PHE A 376 13.36 -29.26 -6.85
N ILE A 377 13.60 -29.52 -5.57
CA ILE A 377 13.13 -30.76 -4.90
C ILE A 377 11.60 -30.85 -4.93
N VAL A 378 10.91 -29.73 -4.72
CA VAL A 378 9.43 -29.69 -4.77
C VAL A 378 8.93 -29.93 -6.19
N GLN A 379 9.50 -29.27 -7.19
CA GLN A 379 9.13 -29.44 -8.61
C GLN A 379 9.39 -30.89 -9.05
N PHE A 380 10.57 -31.43 -8.74
CA PHE A 380 10.94 -32.80 -9.04
C PHE A 380 9.99 -33.82 -8.37
N GLY A 381 9.67 -33.62 -7.09
CA GLY A 381 8.73 -34.48 -6.35
C GLY A 381 7.30 -34.43 -6.90
N ASN A 382 6.88 -33.31 -7.47
CA ASN A 382 5.57 -33.12 -8.12
C ASN A 382 5.57 -33.56 -9.60
N GLN A 383 6.69 -34.02 -10.14
CA GLN A 383 6.88 -34.35 -11.55
C GLN A 383 6.55 -33.16 -12.48
N ASP A 384 6.94 -31.95 -12.05
CA ASP A 384 6.77 -30.75 -12.85
C ASP A 384 7.70 -30.84 -14.09
N PRO A 385 7.19 -30.58 -15.31
CA PRO A 385 8.01 -30.59 -16.51
C PRO A 385 9.26 -29.71 -16.45
N ALA A 386 9.22 -28.64 -15.65
CA ALA A 386 10.38 -27.76 -15.44
C ALA A 386 11.54 -28.45 -14.69
N ALA A 387 11.29 -29.56 -14.02
CA ALA A 387 12.33 -30.35 -13.34
C ALA A 387 12.85 -31.55 -14.16
N ASP A 388 12.35 -31.76 -15.38
CA ASP A 388 12.91 -32.65 -16.40
C ASP A 388 13.99 -31.87 -17.16
N LEU A 389 15.18 -31.78 -16.54
CA LEU A 389 16.23 -30.89 -17.03
C LEU A 389 16.98 -31.46 -18.26
N ASN A 390 16.86 -32.76 -18.50
CA ASN A 390 17.46 -33.42 -19.66
C ASN A 390 16.49 -33.67 -20.83
N ASP A 391 15.20 -33.24 -20.66
CA ASP A 391 14.11 -33.38 -21.64
C ASP A 391 13.89 -34.82 -22.11
N ASP A 392 14.13 -35.83 -21.25
CA ASP A 392 13.94 -37.25 -21.62
C ASP A 392 12.50 -37.74 -21.32
N GLY A 393 11.67 -36.90 -20.71
CA GLY A 393 10.30 -37.19 -20.33
C GLY A 393 10.16 -38.01 -19.04
N SER A 394 11.23 -38.14 -18.27
CA SER A 394 11.24 -38.95 -17.05
C SER A 394 11.98 -38.25 -15.91
N HIS A 395 11.30 -37.98 -14.81
CA HIS A 395 11.91 -37.40 -13.63
C HIS A 395 12.73 -38.47 -12.88
N ASN A 396 14.06 -38.43 -13.01
CA ASN A 396 14.96 -39.45 -12.49
C ASN A 396 16.28 -38.87 -11.99
N PHE A 397 17.25 -39.73 -11.62
CA PHE A 397 18.52 -39.27 -11.08
C PHE A 397 19.35 -38.42 -12.08
N LEU A 398 19.11 -38.54 -13.36
CA LEU A 398 19.85 -37.74 -14.37
C LEU A 398 19.48 -36.26 -14.24
N ASP A 399 18.21 -35.92 -14.00
CA ASP A 399 17.77 -34.55 -13.78
C ASP A 399 18.38 -33.96 -12.50
N VAL A 400 18.39 -34.75 -11.42
CA VAL A 400 19.06 -34.35 -10.18
C VAL A 400 20.54 -34.09 -10.40
N SER A 401 21.20 -34.98 -11.16
CA SER A 401 22.62 -34.83 -11.50
C SER A 401 22.90 -33.61 -12.34
N GLN A 402 22.01 -33.31 -13.30
CA GLN A 402 22.10 -32.13 -14.13
C GLN A 402 21.85 -30.85 -13.32
N TYR A 403 20.82 -30.84 -12.45
CA TYR A 403 20.58 -29.74 -11.53
C TYR A 403 21.82 -29.44 -10.68
N LEU A 404 22.39 -30.45 -10.04
CA LEU A 404 23.57 -30.28 -9.20
C LEU A 404 24.80 -29.80 -9.97
N SER A 405 24.94 -30.20 -11.23
CA SER A 405 26.02 -29.70 -12.11
C SER A 405 25.81 -28.21 -12.38
N ILE A 406 24.61 -27.78 -12.83
CA ILE A 406 24.27 -26.39 -13.12
C ILE A 406 24.41 -25.53 -11.85
N TYR A 407 23.92 -26.04 -10.72
CA TYR A 407 24.02 -25.35 -9.43
C TYR A 407 25.48 -25.20 -8.98
N GLY A 408 26.33 -26.22 -9.23
CA GLY A 408 27.76 -26.20 -8.92
C GLY A 408 28.56 -25.24 -9.79
N ASP A 409 28.14 -25.00 -11.01
CA ASP A 409 28.74 -24.03 -11.93
C ASP A 409 28.50 -22.58 -11.49
N GLY A 410 27.47 -22.36 -10.66
CA GLY A 410 27.15 -21.05 -10.12
C GLY A 410 26.41 -20.12 -11.09
N CYS A 411 26.29 -18.87 -10.69
CA CYS A 411 25.89 -17.76 -11.55
C CYS A 411 27.16 -17.19 -12.23
N PRO A 412 27.16 -16.94 -13.55
CA PRO A 412 28.29 -16.36 -14.26
C PRO A 412 28.63 -14.94 -13.84
#